data_4ba75de74b348bc7750e938daf1ae35c
#
_entry.id   4ba75de74b348bc7750e938daf1ae35c
#
_cell.length_a   1.000
_cell.length_b   1.000
_cell.length_c   1.000
_cell.angle_alpha   90.00
_cell.angle_beta   90.00
_cell.angle_gamma   90.00
#
_symmetry.space_group_name_H-M   'P 1'
#
loop_
_entity.id
_entity.type
_entity.pdbx_description
1 polymer ?
#
loop_
_entity_poly.entity_id
_entity_poly.type
_entity_poly.pdbx_seq_one_letter_code
_entity_poly.pdbx_strand_id
1 'polypeptide(L)'
;MQGQDLFWWGRRFRLPSGAIGILMFAASGLAQQPQNFDNVEVHVLPVQGNVYMLVGAGGNITMQVGKEGVLLVDTMYAGLSDKVLAAIRTVSDKPIRYIINTHVHGDHIGGNEKLAKAGSTIAGGNVVGDIGASASEGATVIAAQQVLDRMSMKDGNTPAAPTGAWPTDTYITDVKELYFNGEAIQIFHQPAAHTDGDSIVFFRRSDVVSTGDIFVTTSYPIIDLDRGGTYQGVLDGLNHIIDITIPAEKQEGGTYVIPGHGRLCDEADVVEYRDMMTILRDRFLDMIKRGMTLEQVKATKPTRDYDPLYGTDKGFWTTDKFIEAAYKSLKAAAHN
;
A
#
# COMPACT_ATOMS: atom_id res chain seq x y z
N MET A 1 -31.89 -4.57 78.96
CA MET A 1 -30.76 -3.92 79.64
C MET A 1 -30.07 -3.15 78.58
N GLN A 2 -30.34 -1.88 78.56
CA GLN A 2 -29.45 -0.75 78.80
C GLN A 2 -28.41 -0.65 77.61
N GLY A 3 -28.29 0.38 76.90
CA GLY A 3 -28.74 1.75 77.03
C GLY A 3 -27.75 2.57 76.18
N GLN A 4 -28.28 3.53 75.39
CA GLN A 4 -27.84 4.95 75.37
C GLN A 4 -26.37 5.20 74.97
N ASP A 5 -25.94 6.23 74.24
CA ASP A 5 -26.51 7.50 73.79
C ASP A 5 -25.60 8.06 72.69
N LEU A 6 -26.17 8.69 71.73
CA LEU A 6 -25.99 10.08 71.21
C LEU A 6 -24.65 10.84 71.51
N PHE A 7 -24.07 11.46 70.51
CA PHE A 7 -23.76 12.90 70.31
C PHE A 7 -22.67 13.10 69.26
N TRP A 8 -23.04 13.62 68.11
CA TRP A 8 -22.78 14.96 67.56
C TRP A 8 -21.36 15.53 67.78
N TRP A 9 -20.63 15.85 66.73
CA TRP A 9 -20.13 17.17 66.34
C TRP A 9 -19.18 17.10 65.13
N GLY A 10 -19.47 17.95 64.14
CA GLY A 10 -18.73 18.12 62.90
C GLY A 10 -17.32 18.67 63.08
N ARG A 11 -16.45 18.21 62.23
CA ARG A 11 -15.25 18.95 61.87
C ARG A 11 -15.05 18.93 60.34
N ARG A 12 -15.07 20.14 59.81
CA ARG A 12 -14.62 20.42 58.44
C ARG A 12 -13.13 20.03 58.35
N PHE A 13 -12.82 19.09 57.50
CA PHE A 13 -11.45 18.89 57.06
C PHE A 13 -11.30 19.57 55.67
N ARG A 14 -10.41 20.59 55.69
CA ARG A 14 -9.88 21.28 54.49
C ARG A 14 -9.11 20.25 53.68
N LEU A 15 -9.39 20.16 52.38
CA LEU A 15 -8.53 19.52 51.37
C LEU A 15 -7.26 20.36 51.23
N PRO A 16 -6.07 19.76 51.28
CA PRO A 16 -4.85 20.45 50.85
C PRO A 16 -4.82 20.53 49.30
N SER A 17 -4.66 21.75 48.85
CA SER A 17 -4.29 22.06 47.46
C SER A 17 -2.94 21.42 47.16
N GLY A 18 -2.80 20.73 46.03
CA GLY A 18 -1.51 20.48 45.46
C GLY A 18 -1.33 19.02 45.02
N ALA A 19 -1.54 18.81 43.75
CA ALA A 19 -0.74 18.08 42.78
C ALA A 19 -1.66 17.62 41.65
N ILE A 20 -1.77 18.44 40.64
CA ILE A 20 -2.19 17.97 39.31
C ILE A 20 -1.02 17.12 38.83
N GLY A 21 -1.15 15.81 39.05
CA GLY A 21 -0.29 14.83 38.41
C GLY A 21 -0.63 14.82 36.92
N ILE A 22 0.17 15.48 36.13
CA ILE A 22 0.22 15.28 34.67
C ILE A 22 0.66 13.83 34.49
N LEU A 23 -0.30 12.93 34.24
CA LEU A 23 -0.04 11.63 33.66
C LEU A 23 0.51 11.90 32.24
N MET A 24 1.83 11.99 32.12
CA MET A 24 2.51 11.79 30.84
C MET A 24 2.22 10.33 30.45
N PHE A 25 1.29 10.15 29.53
CA PHE A 25 1.26 8.95 28.70
C PHE A 25 2.58 8.97 27.92
N ALA A 26 3.58 8.26 28.41
CA ALA A 26 4.69 7.82 27.61
C ALA A 26 4.07 6.94 26.52
N ALA A 27 3.91 7.48 25.32
CA ALA A 27 3.73 6.70 24.11
C ALA A 27 5.00 5.85 24.03
N SER A 28 4.90 4.61 24.51
CA SER A 28 5.89 3.58 24.26
C SER A 28 5.82 3.33 22.76
N GLY A 29 6.65 4.05 22.00
CA GLY A 29 7.00 3.66 20.65
C GLY A 29 7.55 2.24 20.78
N LEU A 30 6.72 1.26 20.48
CA LEU A 30 7.20 -0.09 20.19
C LEU A 30 8.10 0.07 18.98
N ALA A 31 9.39 0.22 19.21
CA ALA A 31 10.40 0.09 18.18
C ALA A 31 10.08 -1.25 17.49
N GLN A 32 9.61 -1.18 16.27
CA GLN A 32 9.38 -2.36 15.45
C GLN A 32 10.70 -3.12 15.46
N GLN A 33 10.68 -4.37 15.96
CA GLN A 33 11.86 -5.24 15.93
C GLN A 33 12.37 -5.26 14.49
N PRO A 34 13.66 -5.09 14.24
CA PRO A 34 14.19 -5.16 12.88
C PRO A 34 13.72 -6.46 12.26
N GLN A 35 12.96 -6.36 11.18
CA GLN A 35 12.49 -7.55 10.46
C GLN A 35 13.71 -8.33 9.98
N ASN A 36 13.80 -9.60 10.36
CA ASN A 36 14.86 -10.49 9.89
C ASN A 36 14.44 -11.11 8.56
N PHE A 37 15.16 -10.77 7.50
CA PHE A 37 14.93 -11.28 6.15
C PHE A 37 15.94 -12.37 5.73
N ASP A 38 16.77 -12.89 6.64
CA ASP A 38 17.84 -13.84 6.29
C ASP A 38 17.31 -15.07 5.55
N ASN A 39 16.20 -15.60 6.00
CA ASN A 39 15.55 -16.78 5.43
C ASN A 39 14.52 -16.48 4.33
N VAL A 40 14.36 -15.23 3.93
CA VAL A 40 13.45 -14.85 2.85
C VAL A 40 14.15 -15.05 1.52
N GLU A 41 13.54 -15.77 0.61
CA GLU A 41 13.97 -15.89 -0.79
C GLU A 41 13.11 -14.96 -1.67
N VAL A 42 13.70 -14.42 -2.73
CA VAL A 42 12.98 -13.67 -3.75
C VAL A 42 12.91 -14.53 -5.00
N HIS A 43 11.69 -14.94 -5.36
CA HIS A 43 11.42 -15.78 -6.51
C HIS A 43 10.98 -14.94 -7.69
N VAL A 44 11.40 -15.31 -8.90
CA VAL A 44 11.01 -14.67 -10.16
C VAL A 44 10.06 -15.59 -10.92
N LEU A 45 8.87 -15.08 -11.21
CA LEU A 45 7.81 -15.78 -11.94
C LEU A 45 7.59 -15.07 -13.27
N PRO A 46 7.74 -15.74 -14.44
CA PRO A 46 7.33 -15.17 -15.71
C PRO A 46 5.80 -15.03 -15.73
N VAL A 47 5.31 -13.88 -16.22
CA VAL A 47 3.87 -13.59 -16.32
C VAL A 47 3.44 -13.62 -17.77
N GLN A 48 3.74 -12.57 -18.54
CA GLN A 48 3.40 -12.51 -19.97
C GLN A 48 4.39 -11.59 -20.71
N GLY A 49 4.72 -11.96 -21.95
CA GLY A 49 5.65 -11.20 -22.77
C GLY A 49 7.03 -11.10 -22.10
N ASN A 50 7.42 -9.88 -21.76
CA ASN A 50 8.67 -9.56 -21.06
C ASN A 50 8.43 -9.05 -19.63
N VAL A 51 7.26 -9.34 -19.08
CA VAL A 51 6.88 -8.97 -17.70
C VAL A 51 6.97 -10.18 -16.77
N TYR A 52 7.51 -9.94 -15.60
CA TYR A 52 7.75 -10.91 -14.52
C TYR A 52 7.17 -10.37 -13.21
N MET A 53 6.83 -11.27 -12.31
CA MET A 53 6.45 -10.97 -10.93
C MET A 53 7.54 -11.50 -10.00
N LEU A 54 8.05 -10.63 -9.11
CA LEU A 54 8.96 -11.04 -8.04
C LEU A 54 8.17 -11.16 -6.75
N VAL A 55 8.33 -12.29 -6.08
CA VAL A 55 7.64 -12.63 -4.84
C VAL A 55 8.67 -12.86 -3.73
N GLY A 56 8.48 -12.20 -2.59
CA GLY A 56 9.35 -12.30 -1.42
C GLY A 56 8.57 -11.99 -0.14
N ALA A 57 9.09 -11.09 0.70
CA ALA A 57 8.37 -10.53 1.82
C ALA A 57 8.03 -9.07 1.53
N GLY A 58 6.83 -8.64 1.92
CA GLY A 58 6.25 -7.34 1.56
C GLY A 58 5.48 -7.42 0.26
N GLY A 59 5.35 -6.29 -0.43
CA GLY A 59 4.62 -6.20 -1.68
C GLY A 59 5.31 -6.93 -2.84
N ASN A 60 4.53 -7.45 -3.77
CA ASN A 60 5.04 -8.00 -5.02
C ASN A 60 5.71 -6.89 -5.85
N ILE A 61 6.75 -7.25 -6.60
CA ILE A 61 7.35 -6.36 -7.58
C ILE A 61 6.92 -6.84 -8.97
N THR A 62 6.41 -5.93 -9.80
CA THR A 62 6.29 -6.19 -11.24
C THR A 62 7.57 -5.73 -11.93
N MET A 63 8.20 -6.61 -12.70
CA MET A 63 9.44 -6.32 -13.43
C MET A 63 9.23 -6.49 -14.92
N GLN A 64 9.51 -5.43 -15.68
CA GLN A 64 9.62 -5.51 -17.15
C GLN A 64 11.10 -5.50 -17.57
N VAL A 65 11.45 -6.38 -18.50
CA VAL A 65 12.84 -6.53 -19.00
C VAL A 65 12.88 -6.37 -20.51
N GLY A 66 13.87 -5.64 -21.02
CA GLY A 66 14.06 -5.51 -22.47
C GLY A 66 15.39 -4.91 -22.87
N LYS A 67 15.50 -4.50 -24.12
CA LYS A 67 16.76 -3.99 -24.68
C LYS A 67 17.21 -2.67 -24.05
N GLU A 68 16.26 -1.85 -23.62
CA GLU A 68 16.52 -0.52 -23.04
C GLU A 68 16.89 -0.60 -21.56
N GLY A 69 16.56 -1.70 -20.88
CA GLY A 69 16.82 -1.91 -19.46
C GLY A 69 15.74 -2.64 -18.73
N VAL A 70 15.72 -2.45 -17.40
CA VAL A 70 14.73 -3.00 -16.46
C VAL A 70 13.87 -1.86 -15.94
N LEU A 71 12.57 -2.10 -15.86
CA LEU A 71 11.61 -1.27 -15.15
C LEU A 71 11.02 -2.11 -14.00
N LEU A 72 10.89 -1.50 -12.83
CA LEU A 72 10.26 -2.10 -11.66
C LEU A 72 9.00 -1.32 -11.29
N VAL A 73 7.96 -2.02 -10.85
CA VAL A 73 6.86 -1.44 -10.09
C VAL A 73 7.00 -1.96 -8.66
N ASP A 74 7.23 -1.05 -7.73
CA ASP A 74 7.59 -1.27 -6.33
C ASP A 74 8.97 -1.93 -6.09
N THR A 75 9.38 -2.05 -4.82
CA THR A 75 10.75 -2.39 -4.45
C THR A 75 10.88 -3.26 -3.19
N MET A 76 9.77 -3.75 -2.61
CA MET A 76 9.74 -4.49 -1.34
C MET A 76 10.35 -3.69 -0.16
N TYR A 77 10.68 -4.38 0.93
CA TYR A 77 11.40 -3.80 2.08
C TYR A 77 12.88 -3.54 1.77
N ALA A 78 13.45 -2.51 2.39
CA ALA A 78 14.86 -2.14 2.24
C ALA A 78 15.84 -3.30 2.49
N GLY A 79 15.56 -4.14 3.48
CA GLY A 79 16.40 -5.29 3.83
C GLY A 79 16.45 -6.39 2.77
N LEU A 80 15.56 -6.36 1.78
CA LEU A 80 15.53 -7.33 0.67
C LEU A 80 16.26 -6.85 -0.58
N SER A 81 16.71 -5.61 -0.63
CA SER A 81 17.23 -5.00 -1.87
C SER A 81 18.35 -5.81 -2.54
N ASP A 82 19.27 -6.44 -1.78
CA ASP A 82 20.32 -7.29 -2.37
C ASP A 82 19.75 -8.56 -3.00
N LYS A 83 18.76 -9.15 -2.36
CA LYS A 83 18.08 -10.35 -2.86
C LYS A 83 17.24 -10.01 -4.10
N VAL A 84 16.58 -8.84 -4.12
CA VAL A 84 15.88 -8.33 -5.30
C VAL A 84 16.85 -8.09 -6.45
N LEU A 85 17.99 -7.43 -6.21
CA LEU A 85 19.04 -7.26 -7.25
C LEU A 85 19.54 -8.60 -7.78
N ALA A 86 19.82 -9.56 -6.90
CA ALA A 86 20.24 -10.89 -7.31
C ALA A 86 19.17 -11.59 -8.16
N ALA A 87 17.88 -11.48 -7.78
CA ALA A 87 16.76 -12.02 -8.54
C ALA A 87 16.65 -11.39 -9.93
N ILE A 88 16.75 -10.05 -10.04
CA ILE A 88 16.76 -9.34 -11.31
C ILE A 88 17.89 -9.86 -12.22
N ARG A 89 19.09 -10.09 -11.65
CA ARG A 89 20.26 -10.56 -12.40
C ARG A 89 20.13 -11.98 -12.94
N THR A 90 19.18 -12.76 -12.44
CA THR A 90 18.88 -14.09 -13.05
C THR A 90 18.18 -13.96 -14.41
N VAL A 91 17.56 -12.81 -14.70
CA VAL A 91 16.77 -12.56 -15.92
C VAL A 91 17.46 -11.55 -16.84
N SER A 92 18.13 -10.53 -16.29
CA SER A 92 18.72 -9.44 -17.06
C SER A 92 20.00 -8.87 -16.46
N ASP A 93 21.00 -8.65 -17.30
CA ASP A 93 22.22 -7.91 -16.95
C ASP A 93 22.08 -6.39 -17.16
N LYS A 94 20.95 -5.94 -17.72
CA LYS A 94 20.70 -4.54 -18.05
C LYS A 94 20.48 -3.70 -16.79
N PRO A 95 20.77 -2.39 -16.84
CA PRO A 95 20.52 -1.49 -15.71
C PRO A 95 19.02 -1.32 -15.44
N ILE A 96 18.66 -1.09 -14.18
CA ILE A 96 17.36 -0.57 -13.79
C ILE A 96 17.28 0.87 -14.30
N ARG A 97 16.26 1.19 -15.09
CA ARG A 97 16.03 2.52 -15.66
C ARG A 97 14.94 3.28 -14.95
N TYR A 98 13.90 2.57 -14.58
CA TYR A 98 12.71 3.13 -13.95
C TYR A 98 12.28 2.27 -12.76
N ILE A 99 11.82 2.97 -11.72
CA ILE A 99 11.08 2.42 -10.60
C ILE A 99 9.78 3.20 -10.54
N ILE A 100 8.63 2.55 -10.59
CA ILE A 100 7.32 3.15 -10.39
C ILE A 100 6.84 2.72 -9.01
N ASN A 101 6.52 3.65 -8.11
CA ASN A 101 5.91 3.30 -6.85
C ASN A 101 4.40 3.39 -6.95
N THR A 102 3.73 2.31 -6.54
CA THR A 102 2.27 2.28 -6.49
C THR A 102 1.73 3.15 -5.37
N HIS A 103 2.36 3.14 -4.20
CA HIS A 103 1.97 3.94 -3.04
C HIS A 103 3.12 4.05 -2.01
N VAL A 104 2.86 4.65 -0.84
CA VAL A 104 3.90 5.11 0.10
C VAL A 104 4.32 4.09 1.17
N HIS A 105 3.73 2.89 1.25
CA HIS A 105 4.06 1.97 2.33
C HIS A 105 5.46 1.37 2.19
N GLY A 106 6.10 1.12 3.34
CA GLY A 106 7.52 0.74 3.42
C GLY A 106 7.88 -0.59 2.76
N ASP A 107 6.92 -1.48 2.58
CA ASP A 107 7.09 -2.75 1.87
C ASP A 107 6.89 -2.63 0.35
N HIS A 108 6.63 -1.42 -0.15
CA HIS A 108 6.57 -1.07 -1.57
C HIS A 108 7.68 -0.11 -1.99
N ILE A 109 8.10 0.81 -1.10
CA ILE A 109 9.13 1.80 -1.39
C ILE A 109 10.46 1.54 -0.69
N GLY A 110 10.54 0.55 0.18
CA GLY A 110 11.70 0.35 1.06
C GLY A 110 13.01 0.13 0.32
N GLY A 111 12.97 -0.55 -0.80
CA GLY A 111 14.15 -0.81 -1.64
C GLY A 111 14.55 0.34 -2.57
N ASN A 112 13.77 1.42 -2.67
CA ASN A 112 13.98 2.52 -3.63
C ASN A 112 15.42 3.01 -3.65
N GLU A 113 15.96 3.44 -2.50
CA GLU A 113 17.29 4.05 -2.43
C GLU A 113 18.37 3.14 -3.02
N LYS A 114 18.39 1.87 -2.63
CA LYS A 114 19.42 0.93 -3.04
C LYS A 114 19.23 0.48 -4.49
N LEU A 115 18.00 0.20 -4.90
CA LEU A 115 17.69 -0.24 -6.26
C LEU A 115 17.87 0.91 -7.28
N ALA A 116 17.45 2.13 -6.93
CA ALA A 116 17.68 3.29 -7.77
C ALA A 116 19.18 3.54 -7.95
N LYS A 117 19.96 3.53 -6.85
CA LYS A 117 21.41 3.73 -6.90
C LYS A 117 22.13 2.64 -7.72
N ALA A 118 21.62 1.41 -7.74
CA ALA A 118 22.16 0.31 -8.57
C ALA A 118 21.75 0.42 -10.04
N GLY A 119 20.84 1.34 -10.38
CA GLY A 119 20.37 1.60 -11.72
C GLY A 119 21.12 2.74 -12.42
N SER A 120 20.54 3.19 -13.51
CA SER A 120 21.10 4.29 -14.31
C SER A 120 20.00 4.90 -15.17
N THR A 121 19.78 6.19 -15.06
CA THR A 121 18.84 6.95 -15.88
C THR A 121 19.26 6.94 -17.37
N ILE A 122 18.30 7.09 -18.27
CA ILE A 122 18.57 7.35 -19.69
C ILE A 122 18.96 8.83 -19.81
N ALA A 123 20.26 9.13 -19.80
CA ALA A 123 20.73 10.47 -20.09
C ALA A 123 20.41 10.83 -21.54
N GLY A 124 19.83 11.99 -21.78
CA GLY A 124 19.58 12.52 -23.11
C GLY A 124 20.87 12.58 -23.93
N GLY A 125 20.90 11.91 -25.06
CA GLY A 125 22.01 11.40 -25.85
C GLY A 125 23.15 12.33 -26.30
N ASN A 126 23.28 13.56 -25.81
CA ASN A 126 24.33 14.50 -26.28
C ASN A 126 25.17 15.12 -25.15
N VAL A 127 25.06 14.67 -23.92
CA VAL A 127 25.90 15.15 -22.82
C VAL A 127 27.07 14.22 -22.65
N VAL A 128 28.27 14.68 -23.05
CA VAL A 128 29.51 13.91 -23.04
C VAL A 128 30.37 14.31 -21.82
N GLY A 129 31.12 13.38 -21.25
CA GLY A 129 32.07 13.60 -20.16
C GLY A 129 31.46 13.44 -18.77
N ASP A 130 32.11 14.04 -17.78
CA ASP A 130 31.73 13.88 -16.33
C ASP A 130 30.30 14.35 -16.03
N ILE A 131 29.80 15.36 -16.75
CA ILE A 131 28.41 15.83 -16.59
C ILE A 131 27.45 14.78 -17.12
N GLY A 132 27.72 14.10 -18.21
CA GLY A 132 26.92 13.03 -18.76
C GLY A 132 26.90 11.80 -17.83
N ALA A 133 28.05 11.46 -17.25
CA ALA A 133 28.18 10.38 -16.29
C ALA A 133 27.35 10.68 -15.01
N SER A 134 27.48 11.87 -14.43
CA SER A 134 26.72 12.27 -13.24
C SER A 134 25.21 12.36 -13.51
N ALA A 135 24.81 12.82 -14.69
CA ALA A 135 23.40 12.91 -15.08
C ALA A 135 22.75 11.53 -15.33
N SER A 136 23.56 10.47 -15.48
CA SER A 136 23.06 9.09 -15.67
C SER A 136 23.09 8.25 -14.41
N GLU A 137 23.51 8.78 -13.27
CA GLU A 137 23.54 8.07 -12.01
C GLU A 137 22.11 7.82 -11.47
N GLY A 138 21.86 6.55 -11.15
CA GLY A 138 20.61 6.10 -10.54
C GLY A 138 19.46 5.93 -11.54
N ALA A 139 18.50 5.08 -11.18
CA ALA A 139 17.24 4.93 -11.91
C ALA A 139 16.30 6.09 -11.57
N THR A 140 15.43 6.46 -12.52
CA THR A 140 14.33 7.41 -12.26
C THR A 140 13.27 6.74 -11.42
N VAL A 141 12.91 7.35 -10.29
CA VAL A 141 11.79 6.90 -9.44
C VAL A 141 10.56 7.75 -9.74
N ILE A 142 9.50 7.11 -10.24
CA ILE A 142 8.24 7.74 -10.66
C ILE A 142 7.16 7.42 -9.62
N ALA A 143 6.38 8.43 -9.21
CA ALA A 143 5.23 8.23 -8.34
C ALA A 143 4.23 9.37 -8.46
N ALA A 144 3.00 9.17 -7.96
CA ALA A 144 2.09 10.27 -7.73
C ALA A 144 2.69 11.28 -6.72
N GLN A 145 2.38 12.57 -6.88
CA GLN A 145 2.92 13.63 -6.02
C GLN A 145 2.67 13.36 -4.54
N GLN A 146 1.52 12.78 -4.19
CA GLN A 146 1.14 12.44 -2.82
C GLN A 146 2.12 11.46 -2.16
N VAL A 147 2.72 10.55 -2.94
CA VAL A 147 3.76 9.64 -2.43
C VAL A 147 4.99 10.44 -1.97
N LEU A 148 5.47 11.38 -2.79
CA LEU A 148 6.58 12.26 -2.41
C LEU A 148 6.23 13.10 -1.19
N ASP A 149 5.03 13.69 -1.16
CA ASP A 149 4.56 14.50 -0.05
C ASP A 149 4.59 13.71 1.26
N ARG A 150 4.11 12.46 1.25
CA ARG A 150 4.13 11.56 2.40
C ARG A 150 5.56 11.14 2.80
N MET A 151 6.42 10.81 1.84
CA MET A 151 7.82 10.43 2.09
C MET A 151 8.65 11.57 2.65
N SER A 152 8.35 12.81 2.26
CA SER A 152 9.07 14.01 2.69
C SER A 152 8.53 14.62 3.98
N MET A 153 7.33 14.25 4.44
CA MET A 153 6.76 14.69 5.70
C MET A 153 7.67 14.33 6.86
N LYS A 154 7.85 15.29 7.77
CA LYS A 154 8.58 15.05 9.01
C LYS A 154 7.58 14.64 10.08
N ASP A 155 7.77 13.47 10.64
CA ASP A 155 7.19 13.11 11.93
C ASP A 155 8.19 13.51 13.03
N GLY A 156 7.91 14.62 13.67
CA GLY A 156 8.86 15.27 14.58
C GLY A 156 10.12 15.74 13.83
N ASN A 157 11.30 15.18 14.16
CA ASN A 157 12.58 15.52 13.54
C ASN A 157 13.05 14.52 12.48
N THR A 158 12.31 13.43 12.26
CA THR A 158 12.73 12.35 11.36
C THR A 158 11.90 12.42 10.08
N PRO A 159 12.51 12.46 8.89
CA PRO A 159 11.75 12.30 7.64
C PRO A 159 11.16 10.90 7.57
N ALA A 160 9.95 10.79 7.00
CA ALA A 160 9.25 9.52 6.85
C ALA A 160 10.04 8.50 6.01
N ALA A 161 10.85 8.99 5.05
CA ALA A 161 11.76 8.17 4.25
C ALA A 161 13.08 8.92 3.97
N PRO A 162 14.21 8.23 3.81
CA PRO A 162 15.47 8.85 3.43
C PRO A 162 15.36 9.53 2.06
N THR A 163 16.03 10.67 1.87
CA THR A 163 15.95 11.46 0.62
C THR A 163 16.40 10.69 -0.62
N GLY A 164 17.32 9.75 -0.48
CA GLY A 164 17.77 8.89 -1.57
C GLY A 164 16.71 7.89 -2.08
N ALA A 165 15.61 7.72 -1.31
CA ALA A 165 14.49 6.87 -1.69
C ALA A 165 13.34 7.65 -2.37
N TRP A 166 13.40 8.99 -2.38
CA TRP A 166 12.30 9.82 -2.86
C TRP A 166 12.11 9.71 -4.37
N PRO A 167 10.84 9.81 -4.85
CA PRO A 167 10.58 9.97 -6.27
C PRO A 167 11.33 11.16 -6.87
N THR A 168 11.96 10.93 -8.03
CA THR A 168 12.68 11.95 -8.81
C THR A 168 11.85 12.50 -9.97
N ASP A 169 10.74 11.83 -10.30
CA ASP A 169 9.77 12.23 -11.30
C ASP A 169 8.34 12.01 -10.75
N THR A 170 7.67 13.08 -10.37
CA THR A 170 6.30 13.02 -9.83
C THR A 170 5.27 13.51 -10.83
N TYR A 171 4.03 13.05 -10.67
CA TYR A 171 2.90 13.49 -11.49
C TYR A 171 1.67 13.81 -10.62
N ILE A 172 0.83 14.72 -11.14
CA ILE A 172 -0.42 15.19 -10.52
C ILE A 172 -1.64 14.97 -11.43
N THR A 173 -1.42 14.34 -12.58
CA THR A 173 -2.47 14.06 -13.57
C THR A 173 -3.12 12.72 -13.28
N ASP A 174 -4.34 12.51 -13.77
CA ASP A 174 -5.03 11.21 -13.62
C ASP A 174 -4.26 10.07 -14.30
N VAL A 175 -3.51 10.38 -15.38
CA VAL A 175 -2.72 9.41 -16.14
C VAL A 175 -1.35 9.99 -16.46
N LYS A 176 -0.31 9.19 -16.24
CA LYS A 176 1.04 9.41 -16.78
C LYS A 176 1.37 8.26 -17.73
N GLU A 177 1.95 8.60 -18.87
CA GLU A 177 2.39 7.60 -19.86
C GLU A 177 3.90 7.54 -19.95
N LEU A 178 4.42 6.34 -20.13
CA LEU A 178 5.81 6.03 -20.38
C LEU A 178 5.88 5.05 -21.55
N TYR A 179 6.80 5.28 -22.48
CA TYR A 179 7.11 4.30 -23.53
C TYR A 179 8.47 3.68 -23.28
N PHE A 180 8.51 2.36 -23.04
CA PHE A 180 9.73 1.68 -22.65
C PHE A 180 9.73 0.21 -23.11
N ASN A 181 10.87 -0.30 -23.53
CA ASN A 181 11.04 -1.66 -24.06
C ASN A 181 10.04 -2.04 -25.17
N GLY A 182 9.64 -1.05 -25.97
CA GLY A 182 8.77 -1.25 -27.13
C GLY A 182 7.28 -1.34 -26.81
N GLU A 183 6.84 -0.88 -25.61
CA GLU A 183 5.43 -0.77 -25.30
C GLU A 183 5.09 0.51 -24.53
N ALA A 184 3.82 0.90 -24.60
CA ALA A 184 3.26 1.95 -23.76
C ALA A 184 2.91 1.40 -22.39
N ILE A 185 3.31 2.11 -21.35
CA ILE A 185 3.01 1.81 -19.95
C ILE A 185 2.18 2.98 -19.43
N GLN A 186 0.96 2.69 -19.00
CA GLN A 186 0.05 3.68 -18.46
C GLN A 186 0.03 3.57 -16.94
N ILE A 187 0.16 4.70 -16.26
CA ILE A 187 0.16 4.82 -14.81
C ILE A 187 -1.07 5.65 -14.44
N PHE A 188 -2.07 5.02 -13.85
CA PHE A 188 -3.33 5.64 -13.48
C PHE A 188 -3.33 5.99 -12.00
N HIS A 189 -3.50 7.26 -11.66
CA HIS A 189 -3.68 7.70 -10.27
C HIS A 189 -5.05 7.30 -9.76
N GLN A 190 -5.09 6.74 -8.55
CA GLN A 190 -6.31 6.39 -7.81
C GLN A 190 -6.35 7.20 -6.51
N PRO A 191 -6.90 8.42 -6.55
CA PRO A 191 -6.85 9.34 -5.43
C PRO A 191 -7.76 8.90 -4.30
N ALA A 192 -7.41 8.39 -3.24
CA ALA A 192 -8.22 7.96 -2.10
C ALA A 192 -8.70 6.49 -2.13
N ALA A 193 -7.91 5.57 -2.72
CA ALA A 193 -8.20 4.14 -2.67
C ALA A 193 -7.63 3.51 -1.38
N HIS A 194 -6.52 2.77 -1.43
CA HIS A 194 -5.80 2.26 -0.27
C HIS A 194 -5.11 3.40 0.50
N THR A 195 -4.50 4.34 -0.26
CA THR A 195 -3.95 5.64 0.19
C THR A 195 -4.42 6.75 -0.77
N ASP A 196 -3.92 7.98 -0.59
CA ASP A 196 -4.17 9.09 -1.53
C ASP A 196 -3.19 9.14 -2.71
N GLY A 197 -2.18 8.29 -2.71
CA GLY A 197 -1.13 8.27 -3.74
C GLY A 197 -1.11 7.00 -4.59
N ASP A 198 -2.19 6.20 -4.56
CA ASP A 198 -2.19 4.91 -5.25
C ASP A 198 -2.12 5.04 -6.77
N SER A 199 -1.42 4.12 -7.39
CA SER A 199 -1.26 4.03 -8.85
C SER A 199 -1.47 2.60 -9.33
N ILE A 200 -2.25 2.46 -10.39
CA ILE A 200 -2.37 1.23 -11.19
C ILE A 200 -1.44 1.37 -12.38
N VAL A 201 -0.63 0.35 -12.68
CA VAL A 201 0.32 0.37 -13.79
C VAL A 201 -0.06 -0.70 -14.82
N PHE A 202 -0.36 -0.27 -16.04
CA PHE A 202 -0.79 -1.13 -17.14
C PHE A 202 0.26 -1.23 -18.24
N PHE A 203 0.79 -2.42 -18.48
CA PHE A 203 1.70 -2.78 -19.56
C PHE A 203 0.87 -3.21 -20.77
N ARG A 204 0.59 -2.28 -21.67
CA ARG A 204 -0.43 -2.43 -22.71
C ARG A 204 -0.19 -3.53 -23.73
N ARG A 205 1.05 -3.76 -24.12
CA ARG A 205 1.37 -4.82 -25.10
C ARG A 205 1.51 -6.18 -24.43
N SER A 206 2.11 -6.19 -23.26
CA SER A 206 2.26 -7.41 -22.46
C SER A 206 0.95 -7.83 -21.79
N ASP A 207 -0.04 -6.94 -21.78
CA ASP A 207 -1.36 -7.14 -21.22
C ASP A 207 -1.31 -7.61 -19.75
N VAL A 208 -0.58 -6.84 -18.94
CA VAL A 208 -0.37 -7.08 -17.51
C VAL A 208 -0.68 -5.81 -16.74
N VAL A 209 -1.44 -5.94 -15.67
CA VAL A 209 -1.77 -4.85 -14.74
C VAL A 209 -1.12 -5.11 -13.38
N SER A 210 -0.40 -4.11 -12.84
CA SER A 210 0.09 -4.09 -11.45
C SER A 210 -0.76 -3.13 -10.64
N THR A 211 -1.32 -3.58 -9.52
CA THR A 211 -2.39 -2.86 -8.82
C THR A 211 -1.97 -2.20 -7.52
N GLY A 212 -0.75 -2.49 -7.02
CA GLY A 212 -0.44 -2.18 -5.63
C GLY A 212 -1.52 -2.75 -4.68
N ASP A 213 -1.69 -2.14 -3.53
CA ASP A 213 -2.57 -2.63 -2.48
C ASP A 213 -4.05 -2.25 -2.66
N ILE A 214 -4.43 -1.71 -3.82
CA ILE A 214 -5.84 -1.60 -4.22
C ILE A 214 -6.47 -3.00 -4.31
N PHE A 215 -5.70 -3.97 -4.78
CA PHE A 215 -6.10 -5.36 -4.85
C PHE A 215 -5.04 -6.28 -4.21
N VAL A 216 -5.47 -7.09 -3.26
CA VAL A 216 -4.65 -8.10 -2.55
C VAL A 216 -5.44 -9.40 -2.42
N THR A 217 -4.75 -10.54 -2.40
CA THR A 217 -5.42 -11.86 -2.29
C THR A 217 -5.28 -12.50 -0.92
N THR A 218 -4.55 -11.88 -0.01
CA THR A 218 -4.14 -12.46 1.28
C THR A 218 -4.93 -11.98 2.48
N SER A 219 -5.71 -10.90 2.32
CA SER A 219 -6.46 -10.27 3.41
C SER A 219 -7.59 -9.39 2.89
N TYR A 220 -8.42 -8.88 3.80
CA TYR A 220 -9.21 -7.70 3.50
C TYR A 220 -8.31 -6.52 3.16
N PRO A 221 -8.74 -5.57 2.28
CA PRO A 221 -7.91 -4.43 1.90
C PRO A 221 -7.61 -3.57 3.11
N ILE A 222 -6.39 -3.09 3.20
CA ILE A 222 -6.04 -2.05 4.15
C ILE A 222 -6.61 -0.73 3.60
N ILE A 223 -7.41 -0.04 4.40
CA ILE A 223 -7.90 1.30 4.09
C ILE A 223 -7.16 2.25 5.02
N ASP A 224 -6.10 2.87 4.53
CA ASP A 224 -5.26 3.76 5.33
C ASP A 224 -5.91 5.14 5.43
N LEU A 225 -6.83 5.29 6.40
CA LEU A 225 -7.56 6.53 6.63
C LEU A 225 -6.63 7.71 6.96
N ASP A 226 -5.49 7.44 7.61
CA ASP A 226 -4.52 8.47 8.01
C ASP A 226 -3.75 9.01 6.79
N ARG A 227 -3.68 8.21 5.74
CA ARG A 227 -3.08 8.58 4.45
C ARG A 227 -4.11 8.77 3.33
N GLY A 228 -5.34 9.11 3.69
CA GLY A 228 -6.37 9.53 2.74
C GLY A 228 -7.07 8.39 2.00
N GLY A 229 -6.81 7.12 2.35
CA GLY A 229 -7.53 5.99 1.81
C GLY A 229 -9.01 5.97 2.21
N THR A 230 -9.87 5.44 1.34
CA THR A 230 -11.31 5.33 1.61
C THR A 230 -11.87 4.00 1.10
N TYR A 231 -12.97 3.57 1.73
CA TYR A 231 -13.68 2.36 1.28
C TYR A 231 -14.18 2.49 -0.17
N GLN A 232 -14.78 3.65 -0.50
CA GLN A 232 -15.31 3.90 -1.83
C GLN A 232 -14.18 3.98 -2.87
N GLY A 233 -13.06 4.62 -2.53
CA GLY A 233 -11.92 4.69 -3.44
C GLY A 233 -11.29 3.34 -3.74
N VAL A 234 -11.26 2.39 -2.77
CA VAL A 234 -10.86 1.00 -3.06
C VAL A 234 -11.82 0.36 -4.06
N LEU A 235 -13.13 0.53 -3.90
CA LEU A 235 -14.12 0.03 -4.87
C LEU A 235 -13.96 0.66 -6.25
N ASP A 236 -13.72 1.98 -6.31
CA ASP A 236 -13.51 2.69 -7.57
C ASP A 236 -12.24 2.20 -8.27
N GLY A 237 -11.16 1.97 -7.51
CA GLY A 237 -9.92 1.38 -8.03
C GLY A 237 -10.12 -0.05 -8.55
N LEU A 238 -10.86 -0.90 -7.83
CA LEU A 238 -11.19 -2.25 -8.30
C LEU A 238 -12.04 -2.23 -9.58
N ASN A 239 -13.01 -1.33 -9.68
CA ASN A 239 -13.79 -1.14 -10.91
C ASN A 239 -12.89 -0.66 -12.05
N HIS A 240 -11.95 0.26 -11.80
CA HIS A 240 -11.01 0.70 -12.83
C HIS A 240 -10.12 -0.45 -13.32
N ILE A 241 -9.64 -1.33 -12.42
CA ILE A 241 -8.87 -2.52 -12.83
C ILE A 241 -9.73 -3.39 -13.76
N ILE A 242 -10.99 -3.65 -13.41
CA ILE A 242 -11.91 -4.43 -14.23
C ILE A 242 -12.15 -3.76 -15.60
N ASP A 243 -12.31 -2.44 -15.64
CA ASP A 243 -12.56 -1.69 -16.87
C ASP A 243 -11.40 -1.75 -17.88
N ILE A 244 -10.16 -1.89 -17.40
CA ILE A 244 -8.97 -1.97 -18.26
C ILE A 244 -8.48 -3.40 -18.53
N THR A 245 -9.07 -4.41 -17.89
CA THR A 245 -8.70 -5.82 -18.06
C THR A 245 -9.63 -6.51 -19.04
N ILE A 246 -9.14 -7.57 -19.67
CA ILE A 246 -9.89 -8.41 -20.61
C ILE A 246 -10.04 -9.80 -19.98
N PRO A 247 -11.29 -10.30 -19.82
CA PRO A 247 -11.53 -11.64 -19.30
C PRO A 247 -10.90 -12.74 -20.16
N ALA A 248 -10.46 -13.83 -19.55
CA ALA A 248 -9.79 -14.94 -20.21
C ALA A 248 -10.64 -15.59 -21.31
N GLU A 249 -11.99 -15.60 -21.20
CA GLU A 249 -12.88 -16.16 -22.20
C GLU A 249 -13.03 -15.29 -23.47
N LYS A 250 -12.60 -14.02 -23.43
CA LYS A 250 -12.67 -13.10 -24.57
C LYS A 250 -11.36 -12.94 -25.32
N GLN A 251 -10.26 -13.30 -24.69
CA GLN A 251 -8.92 -13.26 -25.27
C GLN A 251 -8.09 -14.42 -24.70
N GLU A 252 -7.24 -15.03 -25.52
CA GLU A 252 -6.37 -16.13 -25.06
C GLU A 252 -5.52 -15.68 -23.86
N GLY A 253 -5.76 -16.29 -22.70
CA GLY A 253 -5.11 -15.97 -21.42
C GLY A 253 -5.71 -14.79 -20.65
N GLY A 254 -6.43 -13.88 -21.30
CA GLY A 254 -6.92 -12.65 -20.69
C GLY A 254 -5.80 -11.71 -20.20
N THR A 255 -6.17 -10.65 -19.50
CA THR A 255 -5.21 -9.75 -18.84
C THR A 255 -4.75 -10.36 -17.53
N TYR A 256 -3.44 -10.47 -17.33
CA TYR A 256 -2.88 -10.87 -16.03
C TYR A 256 -2.85 -9.70 -15.05
N VAL A 257 -3.20 -9.97 -13.80
CA VAL A 257 -3.23 -8.99 -12.72
C VAL A 257 -2.24 -9.39 -11.63
N ILE A 258 -1.28 -8.53 -11.36
CA ILE A 258 -0.31 -8.67 -10.28
C ILE A 258 -0.83 -7.84 -9.10
N PRO A 259 -1.34 -8.48 -8.02
CA PRO A 259 -1.80 -7.78 -6.82
C PRO A 259 -0.63 -7.22 -6.02
N GLY A 260 -0.88 -6.29 -5.11
CA GLY A 260 0.13 -5.83 -4.18
C GLY A 260 0.67 -6.96 -3.31
N HIS A 261 -0.19 -7.84 -2.85
CA HIS A 261 0.17 -9.04 -2.08
C HIS A 261 -0.57 -10.27 -2.55
N GLY A 262 0.15 -11.40 -2.61
CA GLY A 262 -0.41 -12.71 -2.90
C GLY A 262 -0.05 -13.26 -4.28
N ARG A 263 -0.91 -14.08 -4.85
CA ARG A 263 -0.66 -14.81 -6.08
C ARG A 263 -0.94 -13.99 -7.34
N LEU A 264 -0.40 -14.42 -8.47
CA LEU A 264 -0.81 -13.93 -9.78
C LEU A 264 -2.30 -14.23 -10.01
N CYS A 265 -3.00 -13.26 -10.58
CA CYS A 265 -4.45 -13.23 -10.77
C CYS A 265 -4.85 -12.87 -12.20
N ASP A 266 -6.15 -12.90 -12.46
CA ASP A 266 -6.81 -12.43 -13.66
C ASP A 266 -7.99 -11.50 -13.32
N GLU A 267 -8.76 -11.09 -14.32
CA GLU A 267 -9.92 -10.22 -14.14
C GLU A 267 -11.00 -10.85 -13.25
N ALA A 268 -11.24 -12.17 -13.35
CA ALA A 268 -12.26 -12.85 -12.56
C ALA A 268 -11.96 -12.79 -11.05
N ASP A 269 -10.70 -12.92 -10.66
CA ASP A 269 -10.27 -12.75 -9.26
C ASP A 269 -10.59 -11.34 -8.72
N VAL A 270 -10.38 -10.31 -9.56
CA VAL A 270 -10.69 -8.91 -9.20
C VAL A 270 -12.19 -8.71 -9.07
N VAL A 271 -12.99 -9.31 -9.97
CA VAL A 271 -14.46 -9.26 -9.92
C VAL A 271 -14.98 -9.89 -8.63
N GLU A 272 -14.49 -11.07 -8.25
CA GLU A 272 -14.89 -11.71 -6.99
C GLU A 272 -14.58 -10.86 -5.78
N TYR A 273 -13.39 -10.26 -5.75
CA TYR A 273 -12.97 -9.38 -4.64
C TYR A 273 -13.79 -8.09 -4.58
N ARG A 274 -14.07 -7.46 -5.75
CA ARG A 274 -14.91 -6.28 -5.86
C ARG A 274 -16.35 -6.57 -5.42
N ASP A 275 -16.89 -7.72 -5.78
CA ASP A 275 -18.24 -8.12 -5.40
C ASP A 275 -18.36 -8.35 -3.89
N MET A 276 -17.36 -9.00 -3.27
CA MET A 276 -17.25 -9.08 -1.83
C MET A 276 -17.28 -7.68 -1.19
N MET A 277 -16.43 -6.77 -1.67
CA MET A 277 -16.36 -5.41 -1.16
C MET A 277 -17.67 -4.66 -1.33
N THR A 278 -18.38 -4.85 -2.43
CA THR A 278 -19.68 -4.25 -2.67
C THR A 278 -20.74 -4.77 -1.69
N ILE A 279 -20.79 -6.07 -1.47
CA ILE A 279 -21.71 -6.69 -0.49
C ILE A 279 -21.42 -6.20 0.92
N LEU A 280 -20.15 -6.14 1.31
CA LEU A 280 -19.75 -5.64 2.63
C LEU A 280 -20.08 -4.16 2.80
N ARG A 281 -19.86 -3.32 1.76
CA ARG A 281 -20.27 -1.91 1.78
C ARG A 281 -21.76 -1.79 2.10
N ASP A 282 -22.58 -2.52 1.39
CA ASP A 282 -24.05 -2.41 1.53
C ASP A 282 -24.49 -2.87 2.94
N ARG A 283 -23.87 -3.91 3.49
CA ARG A 283 -24.08 -4.33 4.89
C ARG A 283 -23.70 -3.23 5.88
N PHE A 284 -22.53 -2.61 5.72
CA PHE A 284 -22.07 -1.52 6.57
C PHE A 284 -23.00 -0.31 6.48
N LEU A 285 -23.39 0.09 5.27
CA LEU A 285 -24.29 1.23 5.05
C LEU A 285 -25.67 1.00 5.68
N ASP A 286 -26.26 -0.21 5.60
CA ASP A 286 -27.50 -0.54 6.29
C ASP A 286 -27.35 -0.38 7.81
N MET A 287 -26.29 -0.90 8.40
CA MET A 287 -26.03 -0.79 9.83
C MET A 287 -25.81 0.66 10.28
N ILE A 288 -25.06 1.45 9.49
CA ILE A 288 -24.85 2.88 9.74
C ILE A 288 -26.17 3.63 9.67
N LYS A 289 -27.01 3.37 8.65
CA LYS A 289 -28.32 3.98 8.49
C LYS A 289 -29.27 3.67 9.68
N ARG A 290 -29.12 2.50 10.27
CA ARG A 290 -29.87 2.08 11.48
C ARG A 290 -29.29 2.68 12.76
N GLY A 291 -28.24 3.51 12.69
CA GLY A 291 -27.62 4.19 13.83
C GLY A 291 -26.79 3.27 14.74
N MET A 292 -26.33 2.10 14.25
CA MET A 292 -25.52 1.18 15.04
C MET A 292 -24.14 1.77 15.35
N THR A 293 -23.68 1.57 16.56
CA THR A 293 -22.30 1.93 16.97
C THR A 293 -21.30 0.95 16.37
N LEU A 294 -20.02 1.31 16.34
CA LEU A 294 -18.95 0.43 15.87
C LEU A 294 -18.94 -0.91 16.61
N GLU A 295 -19.09 -0.90 17.92
CA GLU A 295 -19.12 -2.11 18.76
C GLU A 295 -20.31 -3.00 18.39
N GLN A 296 -21.47 -2.41 18.12
CA GLN A 296 -22.65 -3.15 17.66
C GLN A 296 -22.39 -3.74 16.28
N VAL A 297 -21.77 -3.00 15.38
CA VAL A 297 -21.40 -3.50 14.04
C VAL A 297 -20.43 -4.68 14.16
N LYS A 298 -19.34 -4.54 14.94
CA LYS A 298 -18.40 -5.64 15.20
C LYS A 298 -19.08 -6.89 15.75
N ALA A 299 -20.02 -6.69 16.68
CA ALA A 299 -20.78 -7.80 17.30
C ALA A 299 -21.65 -8.58 16.29
N THR A 300 -22.10 -7.96 15.18
CA THR A 300 -22.86 -8.65 14.13
C THR A 300 -22.01 -9.54 13.25
N LYS A 301 -20.67 -9.38 13.28
CA LYS A 301 -19.71 -10.08 12.40
C LYS A 301 -20.08 -9.96 10.91
N PRO A 302 -20.12 -8.76 10.36
CA PRO A 302 -20.63 -8.51 8.99
C PRO A 302 -19.81 -9.19 7.90
N THR A 303 -18.55 -9.54 8.21
CA THR A 303 -17.56 -10.14 7.30
C THR A 303 -17.54 -11.67 7.35
N ARG A 304 -18.31 -12.31 8.25
CA ARG A 304 -18.23 -13.74 8.60
C ARG A 304 -18.14 -14.69 7.41
N ASP A 305 -18.85 -14.38 6.33
CA ASP A 305 -18.89 -15.26 5.13
C ASP A 305 -17.55 -15.30 4.39
N TYR A 306 -16.74 -14.25 4.53
CA TYR A 306 -15.46 -14.04 3.86
C TYR A 306 -14.26 -14.22 4.78
N ASP A 307 -14.46 -14.27 6.11
CA ASP A 307 -13.38 -14.43 7.10
C ASP A 307 -12.50 -15.67 6.86
N PRO A 308 -13.02 -16.82 6.37
CA PRO A 308 -12.17 -17.97 6.07
C PRO A 308 -11.11 -17.72 4.99
N LEU A 309 -11.34 -16.75 4.08
CA LEU A 309 -10.43 -16.42 2.98
C LEU A 309 -9.55 -15.22 3.31
N TYR A 310 -10.12 -14.18 3.92
CA TYR A 310 -9.49 -12.87 4.07
C TYR A 310 -9.34 -12.42 5.52
N GLY A 311 -9.99 -13.11 6.46
CA GLY A 311 -10.02 -12.71 7.87
C GLY A 311 -8.86 -13.23 8.69
N THR A 312 -8.47 -12.48 9.71
CA THR A 312 -7.52 -12.91 10.74
C THR A 312 -7.79 -12.17 12.05
N ASP A 313 -7.51 -12.83 13.17
CA ASP A 313 -7.52 -12.23 14.52
C ASP A 313 -6.12 -11.79 14.98
N LYS A 314 -5.09 -12.01 14.16
CA LYS A 314 -3.67 -11.79 14.49
C LYS A 314 -2.99 -10.85 13.50
N GLY A 315 -1.85 -10.32 13.95
CA GLY A 315 -1.00 -9.51 13.10
C GLY A 315 -1.38 -8.03 13.07
N PHE A 316 -0.81 -7.34 12.11
CA PHE A 316 -0.95 -5.89 11.96
C PHE A 316 -2.36 -5.49 11.53
N TRP A 317 -2.96 -6.20 10.55
CA TRP A 317 -4.28 -5.92 9.99
C TRP A 317 -5.24 -7.06 10.29
N THR A 318 -6.09 -6.87 11.29
CA THR A 318 -7.10 -7.87 11.70
C THR A 318 -8.45 -7.58 11.09
N THR A 319 -9.35 -8.59 11.07
CA THR A 319 -10.74 -8.42 10.65
C THR A 319 -11.43 -7.27 11.40
N ASP A 320 -11.18 -7.13 12.71
CA ASP A 320 -11.73 -6.04 13.52
C ASP A 320 -11.23 -4.66 13.08
N LYS A 321 -9.97 -4.54 12.68
CA LYS A 321 -9.41 -3.29 12.14
C LYS A 321 -10.00 -2.95 10.77
N PHE A 322 -10.19 -3.95 9.90
CA PHE A 322 -10.88 -3.74 8.64
C PHE A 322 -12.32 -3.25 8.86
N ILE A 323 -13.10 -3.89 9.75
CA ILE A 323 -14.46 -3.47 10.09
C ILE A 323 -14.47 -2.02 10.61
N GLU A 324 -13.50 -1.67 11.45
CA GLU A 324 -13.38 -0.31 12.00
C GLU A 324 -13.08 0.71 10.92
N ALA A 325 -12.11 0.45 10.04
CA ALA A 325 -11.75 1.35 8.93
C ALA A 325 -12.93 1.51 7.96
N ALA A 326 -13.58 0.40 7.59
CA ALA A 326 -14.77 0.40 6.73
C ALA A 326 -15.91 1.24 7.34
N TYR A 327 -16.25 1.00 8.61
CA TYR A 327 -17.29 1.76 9.31
C TYR A 327 -16.97 3.26 9.36
N LYS A 328 -15.74 3.63 9.75
CA LYS A 328 -15.32 5.03 9.85
C LYS A 328 -15.37 5.72 8.48
N SER A 329 -14.82 5.08 7.45
CA SER A 329 -14.80 5.62 6.09
C SER A 329 -16.22 5.86 5.54
N LEU A 330 -17.07 4.83 5.59
CA LEU A 330 -18.43 4.91 5.06
C LEU A 330 -19.33 5.85 5.86
N LYS A 331 -19.15 5.91 7.18
CA LYS A 331 -19.89 6.86 8.03
C LYS A 331 -19.52 8.31 7.74
N ALA A 332 -18.25 8.61 7.53
CA ALA A 332 -17.81 9.95 7.16
C ALA A 332 -18.40 10.39 5.82
N ALA A 333 -18.42 9.48 4.82
CA ALA A 333 -19.00 9.75 3.51
C ALA A 333 -20.54 9.97 3.52
N ALA A 334 -21.25 9.33 4.47
CA ALA A 334 -22.71 9.49 4.61
C ALA A 334 -23.15 10.82 5.23
N HIS A 335 -22.21 11.60 5.78
CA HIS A 335 -22.49 12.90 6.40
C HIS A 335 -22.03 14.11 5.56
N ASN A 336 -21.36 13.86 4.43
CA ASN A 336 -21.00 14.85 3.40
C ASN A 336 -21.98 14.82 2.24
#